data_93888b0d9f88c59d58c3c64c3613e76a
#
_entry.id   93888b0d9f88c59d58c3c64c3613e76a
#
_cell.length_a   1.000
_cell.length_b   1.000
_cell.length_c   1.000
_cell.angle_alpha   90.00
_cell.angle_beta   90.00
_cell.angle_gamma   90.00
#
_symmetry.space_group_name_H-M   'P 1'
#
loop_
_entity.id
_entity.type
_entity.pdbx_description
1 polymer ?
#
loop_
_entity_poly.entity_id
_entity_poly.type
_entity_poly.pdbx_seq_one_letter_code
_entity_poly.pdbx_strand_id
1 'polypeptide(L)'
;MKHSFFKRVAIAGISMSLALAPIASNACTSFILKGSDGGVIYGRTMEFGMPLKSEITAIPRNYAAKGIGFDGKYGSGLNWTTKYAAVGMNPLGLPELVDGMNEKGLIGGVLNLPNSAEYQAVTQANSSESISSLQVLTYVLTNFATVDEVKAGLRKIKVNGAKIGLYNNNTPLVHYTFHDANGKSIVVEYIKGELQITDNPTGVMTNDPPFQDHLNNIGNYV
;
A
#
# COMPACT_ATOMS: atom_id res chain seq x y z
N MET A 1 4.83 -47.77 36.25
CA MET A 1 5.08 -46.31 36.51
C MET A 1 5.99 -45.63 35.49
N LYS A 2 7.02 -46.26 34.93
CA LYS A 2 7.96 -45.63 33.96
C LYS A 2 7.32 -45.22 32.62
N HIS A 3 6.35 -45.94 32.08
CA HIS A 3 5.68 -45.58 30.80
C HIS A 3 4.79 -44.33 30.85
N SER A 4 4.22 -43.99 32.00
CA SER A 4 3.38 -42.81 32.17
C SER A 4 4.20 -41.51 32.23
N PHE A 5 5.40 -41.58 32.82
CA PHE A 5 6.32 -40.46 32.92
C PHE A 5 6.85 -40.04 31.53
N PHE A 6 7.30 -40.97 30.70
CA PHE A 6 7.78 -40.72 29.36
C PHE A 6 6.71 -40.12 28.44
N LYS A 7 5.44 -40.59 28.54
CA LYS A 7 4.33 -40.00 27.79
C LYS A 7 4.06 -38.52 28.17
N ARG A 8 4.11 -38.19 29.46
CA ARG A 8 3.91 -36.84 29.96
C ARG A 8 5.04 -35.89 29.55
N VAL A 9 6.29 -36.33 29.55
CA VAL A 9 7.46 -35.58 29.11
C VAL A 9 7.41 -35.36 27.60
N ALA A 10 7.03 -36.36 26.81
CA ALA A 10 6.88 -36.22 25.35
C ALA A 10 5.75 -35.25 24.99
N ILE A 11 4.59 -35.29 25.66
CA ILE A 11 3.49 -34.35 25.43
C ILE A 11 3.88 -32.92 25.82
N ALA A 12 4.57 -32.73 26.95
CA ALA A 12 5.05 -31.39 27.34
C ALA A 12 6.10 -30.84 26.37
N GLY A 13 7.00 -31.70 25.85
CA GLY A 13 7.99 -31.31 24.83
C GLY A 13 7.35 -30.86 23.50
N ILE A 14 6.33 -31.59 23.04
CA ILE A 14 5.60 -31.25 21.81
C ILE A 14 4.79 -29.97 22.01
N SER A 15 4.14 -29.78 23.16
CA SER A 15 3.39 -28.54 23.45
C SER A 15 4.30 -27.33 23.54
N MET A 16 5.51 -27.47 24.06
CA MET A 16 6.47 -26.38 24.16
C MET A 16 7.11 -26.02 22.80
N SER A 17 7.32 -27.00 21.92
CA SER A 17 7.81 -26.76 20.56
C SER A 17 6.75 -26.07 19.65
N LEU A 18 5.47 -26.37 19.86
CA LEU A 18 4.38 -25.65 19.16
C LEU A 18 4.24 -24.19 19.64
N ALA A 19 4.51 -23.93 20.92
CA ALA A 19 4.46 -22.56 21.48
C ALA A 19 5.66 -21.67 21.04
N LEU A 20 6.75 -22.31 20.57
CA LEU A 20 7.96 -21.64 20.09
C LEU A 20 8.05 -21.57 18.56
N ALA A 21 7.04 -22.09 17.83
CA ALA A 21 7.00 -21.90 16.39
C ALA A 21 6.88 -20.40 16.10
N PRO A 22 7.81 -19.77 15.36
CA PRO A 22 7.64 -18.38 14.98
C PRO A 22 6.36 -18.28 14.16
N ILE A 23 5.40 -17.50 14.66
CA ILE A 23 4.27 -17.08 13.84
C ILE A 23 4.90 -16.22 12.76
N ALA A 24 5.00 -16.74 11.55
CA ALA A 24 5.46 -15.97 10.40
C ALA A 24 4.48 -14.81 10.24
N SER A 25 4.85 -13.65 10.78
CA SER A 25 4.11 -12.42 10.57
C SER A 25 4.36 -12.00 9.13
N ASN A 26 3.35 -12.11 8.27
CA ASN A 26 3.38 -11.53 6.93
C ASN A 26 3.19 -10.02 7.08
N ALA A 27 4.27 -9.31 7.40
CA ALA A 27 4.24 -7.86 7.62
C ALA A 27 5.15 -7.15 6.62
N CYS A 28 4.53 -6.50 5.62
CA CYS A 28 5.26 -5.54 4.81
C CYS A 28 5.73 -4.38 5.69
N THR A 29 6.92 -3.88 5.43
CA THR A 29 7.43 -2.66 6.07
C THR A 29 8.09 -1.80 5.02
N SER A 30 7.81 -0.51 5.01
CA SER A 30 8.49 0.49 4.20
C SER A 30 9.20 1.50 5.09
N PHE A 31 10.31 2.07 4.61
CA PHE A 31 11.07 3.07 5.33
C PHE A 31 11.80 4.01 4.37
N ILE A 32 12.14 5.19 4.86
CA ILE A 32 13.08 6.10 4.20
C ILE A 32 14.32 6.31 5.06
N LEU A 33 15.45 6.46 4.38
CA LEU A 33 16.70 6.92 4.95
C LEU A 33 17.09 8.24 4.31
N LYS A 34 17.58 9.18 5.13
CA LYS A 34 18.10 10.46 4.64
C LYS A 34 19.62 10.40 4.65
N GLY A 35 20.23 10.60 3.49
CA GLY A 35 21.67 10.72 3.35
C GLY A 35 22.19 12.05 3.89
N SER A 36 23.46 12.10 4.23
CA SER A 36 24.14 13.34 4.65
C SER A 36 24.22 14.39 3.53
N ASP A 37 24.07 13.96 2.29
CA ASP A 37 24.00 14.80 1.08
C ASP A 37 22.59 15.33 0.78
N GLY A 38 21.60 15.01 1.63
CA GLY A 38 20.19 15.35 1.42
C GLY A 38 19.43 14.35 0.56
N GLY A 39 20.08 13.31 0.03
CA GLY A 39 19.42 12.25 -0.71
C GLY A 39 18.41 11.48 0.13
N VAL A 40 17.31 11.05 -0.49
CA VAL A 40 16.27 10.23 0.15
C VAL A 40 16.27 8.85 -0.50
N ILE A 41 16.48 7.82 0.31
CA ILE A 41 16.45 6.42 -0.12
C ILE A 41 15.19 5.79 0.46
N TYR A 42 14.40 5.16 -0.40
CA TYR A 42 13.24 4.37 -0.01
C TYR A 42 13.56 2.88 -0.09
N GLY A 43 13.16 2.14 0.93
CA GLY A 43 13.27 0.68 0.96
C GLY A 43 12.02 0.04 1.52
N ARG A 44 11.78 -1.20 1.13
CA ARG A 44 10.67 -1.99 1.70
C ARG A 44 10.92 -3.48 1.66
N THR A 45 10.27 -4.21 2.57
CA THR A 45 9.98 -5.63 2.43
C THR A 45 8.58 -5.82 1.85
N MET A 46 8.39 -6.85 1.05
CA MET A 46 7.08 -7.21 0.50
C MET A 46 6.82 -8.69 0.80
N GLU A 47 6.00 -8.93 1.79
CA GLU A 47 5.55 -10.27 2.15
C GLU A 47 4.08 -10.42 1.78
N PHE A 48 3.81 -11.34 0.87
CA PHE A 48 2.47 -11.60 0.37
C PHE A 48 2.20 -13.10 0.36
N GLY A 49 1.00 -13.53 0.74
CA GLY A 49 0.65 -14.94 0.90
C GLY A 49 0.65 -15.78 -0.39
N MET A 50 0.96 -15.15 -1.54
CA MET A 50 1.07 -15.80 -2.84
C MET A 50 2.14 -15.10 -3.69
N PRO A 51 2.76 -15.79 -4.69
CA PRO A 51 3.70 -15.16 -5.62
C PRO A 51 3.02 -14.06 -6.43
N LEU A 52 3.49 -12.82 -6.30
CA LEU A 52 2.98 -11.67 -7.04
C LEU A 52 3.45 -11.64 -8.49
N LYS A 53 4.47 -12.43 -8.86
CA LYS A 53 5.07 -12.45 -10.20
C LYS A 53 5.37 -11.02 -10.70
N SER A 54 5.88 -10.19 -9.79
CA SER A 54 6.13 -8.78 -10.06
C SER A 54 7.23 -8.60 -11.10
N GLU A 55 7.01 -7.64 -11.99
CA GLU A 55 7.95 -7.23 -13.02
C GLU A 55 8.21 -5.73 -12.89
N ILE A 56 9.38 -5.28 -13.38
CA ILE A 56 9.66 -3.86 -13.48
C ILE A 56 8.84 -3.28 -14.63
N THR A 57 8.02 -2.28 -14.32
CA THR A 57 7.16 -1.60 -15.28
C THR A 57 7.55 -0.13 -15.35
N ALA A 58 7.72 0.38 -16.58
CA ALA A 58 7.91 1.80 -16.85
C ALA A 58 6.65 2.37 -17.51
N ILE A 59 6.15 3.47 -16.98
CA ILE A 59 4.98 4.19 -17.49
C ILE A 59 5.49 5.51 -18.08
N PRO A 60 5.36 5.76 -19.40
CA PRO A 60 5.84 6.98 -20.01
C PRO A 60 4.94 8.19 -19.73
N ARG A 61 5.44 9.39 -19.99
CA ARG A 61 4.62 10.61 -20.07
C ARG A 61 3.62 10.49 -21.22
N ASN A 62 2.51 11.22 -21.14
CA ASN A 62 1.46 11.27 -22.16
C ASN A 62 0.79 9.91 -22.45
N TYR A 63 0.92 8.95 -21.55
CA TYR A 63 0.19 7.69 -21.65
C TYR A 63 -1.26 7.89 -21.22
N ALA A 64 -2.21 7.40 -22.03
CA ALA A 64 -3.64 7.45 -21.76
C ALA A 64 -4.03 6.31 -20.82
N ALA A 65 -4.00 6.56 -19.51
CA ALA A 65 -4.37 5.59 -18.49
C ALA A 65 -5.88 5.50 -18.31
N LYS A 66 -6.38 4.29 -18.07
CA LYS A 66 -7.80 4.01 -17.90
C LYS A 66 -8.12 3.70 -16.44
N GLY A 67 -8.95 4.52 -15.82
CA GLY A 67 -9.42 4.30 -14.45
C GLY A 67 -10.36 3.11 -14.34
N ILE A 68 -10.23 2.37 -13.25
CA ILE A 68 -11.16 1.29 -12.89
C ILE A 68 -12.27 1.92 -12.05
N GLY A 69 -13.49 1.86 -12.55
CA GLY A 69 -14.67 2.37 -11.84
C GLY A 69 -15.23 1.37 -10.83
N PHE A 70 -16.39 1.71 -10.27
CA PHE A 70 -17.05 0.93 -9.23
C PHE A 70 -17.42 -0.51 -9.66
N ASP A 71 -17.56 -0.73 -10.96
CA ASP A 71 -17.89 -2.05 -11.56
C ASP A 71 -16.66 -2.93 -11.82
N GLY A 72 -15.46 -2.46 -11.44
CA GLY A 72 -14.20 -3.18 -11.59
C GLY A 72 -13.64 -3.22 -13.03
N LYS A 73 -14.17 -2.40 -13.94
CA LYS A 73 -13.74 -2.40 -15.34
C LYS A 73 -12.84 -1.21 -15.65
N TYR A 74 -11.80 -1.43 -16.45
CA TYR A 74 -10.97 -0.37 -17.00
C TYR A 74 -11.78 0.54 -17.94
N GLY A 75 -11.62 1.84 -17.75
CA GLY A 75 -12.28 2.88 -18.54
C GLY A 75 -13.64 3.31 -18.01
N SER A 76 -14.19 2.62 -17.00
CA SER A 76 -15.44 3.01 -16.32
C SER A 76 -15.23 3.97 -15.17
N GLY A 77 -13.96 4.19 -14.76
CA GLY A 77 -13.55 5.17 -13.77
C GLY A 77 -12.95 6.43 -14.39
N LEU A 78 -12.26 7.21 -13.58
CA LEU A 78 -11.52 8.41 -14.00
C LEU A 78 -10.37 7.99 -14.93
N ASN A 79 -10.41 8.41 -16.17
CA ASN A 79 -9.30 8.26 -17.11
C ASN A 79 -8.39 9.48 -17.01
N TRP A 80 -7.06 9.29 -17.15
CA TRP A 80 -6.10 10.41 -17.08
C TRP A 80 -4.98 10.22 -18.10
N THR A 81 -4.34 11.33 -18.42
CA THR A 81 -3.10 11.32 -19.19
C THR A 81 -1.94 11.56 -18.24
N THR A 82 -0.93 10.69 -18.27
CA THR A 82 0.23 10.76 -17.37
C THR A 82 1.04 12.02 -17.63
N LYS A 83 1.29 12.80 -16.60
CA LYS A 83 2.10 14.02 -16.62
C LYS A 83 3.59 13.69 -16.47
N TYR A 84 3.91 12.72 -15.60
CA TYR A 84 5.28 12.32 -15.32
C TYR A 84 5.49 10.84 -15.68
N ALA A 85 6.70 10.50 -16.12
CA ALA A 85 7.13 9.13 -16.25
C ALA A 85 7.38 8.53 -14.85
N ALA A 86 7.02 7.27 -14.70
CA ALA A 86 7.23 6.52 -13.47
C ALA A 86 7.79 5.12 -13.77
N VAL A 87 8.54 4.57 -12.82
CA VAL A 87 9.05 3.20 -12.84
C VAL A 87 8.77 2.54 -11.50
N GLY A 88 8.42 1.28 -11.52
CA GLY A 88 8.16 0.54 -10.29
C GLY A 88 7.88 -0.94 -10.54
N MET A 89 7.42 -1.62 -9.50
CA MET A 89 7.04 -3.02 -9.55
C MET A 89 5.53 -3.15 -9.72
N ASN A 90 5.11 -4.00 -10.64
CA ASN A 90 3.70 -4.33 -10.83
C ASN A 90 3.31 -5.59 -10.02
N PRO A 91 2.03 -5.80 -9.69
CA PRO A 91 1.53 -7.05 -9.17
C PRO A 91 0.87 -7.87 -10.28
N LEU A 92 1.12 -9.17 -10.35
CA LEU A 92 0.36 -10.15 -11.16
C LEU A 92 0.27 -9.82 -12.66
N GLY A 93 1.28 -9.10 -13.21
CA GLY A 93 1.27 -8.66 -14.60
C GLY A 93 0.25 -7.54 -14.91
N LEU A 94 -0.32 -6.89 -13.88
CA LEU A 94 -1.21 -5.73 -14.04
C LEU A 94 -0.40 -4.48 -14.40
N PRO A 95 -1.00 -3.49 -15.07
CA PRO A 95 -0.30 -2.24 -15.39
C PRO A 95 -0.10 -1.31 -14.19
N GLU A 96 -0.70 -1.61 -13.05
CA GLU A 96 -0.59 -0.83 -11.81
C GLU A 96 0.71 -1.11 -11.09
N LEU A 97 1.20 -0.10 -10.36
CA LEU A 97 2.39 -0.21 -9.52
C LEU A 97 2.00 -0.49 -8.07
N VAL A 98 2.79 -1.32 -7.37
CA VAL A 98 2.69 -1.55 -5.91
C VAL A 98 3.81 -0.87 -5.13
N ASP A 99 4.90 -0.51 -5.80
CA ASP A 99 5.91 0.45 -5.36
C ASP A 99 6.57 1.08 -6.58
N GLY A 100 7.24 2.20 -6.38
CA GLY A 100 7.92 2.87 -7.47
C GLY A 100 8.25 4.33 -7.18
N MET A 101 8.83 4.95 -8.20
CA MET A 101 9.17 6.37 -8.19
C MET A 101 8.89 7.01 -9.54
N ASN A 102 8.70 8.31 -9.53
CA ASN A 102 8.63 9.09 -10.76
C ASN A 102 9.89 9.92 -11.00
N GLU A 103 9.99 10.50 -12.19
CA GLU A 103 11.11 11.33 -12.62
C GLU A 103 11.31 12.63 -11.82
N LYS A 104 10.38 12.97 -10.93
CA LYS A 104 10.47 14.12 -10.01
C LYS A 104 10.97 13.73 -8.63
N GLY A 105 11.27 12.44 -8.41
CA GLY A 105 11.72 11.94 -7.13
C GLY A 105 10.58 11.72 -6.11
N LEU A 106 9.32 11.74 -6.55
CA LEU A 106 8.22 11.27 -5.72
C LEU A 106 8.24 9.74 -5.71
N ILE A 107 8.30 9.17 -4.53
CA ILE A 107 8.38 7.72 -4.28
C ILE A 107 7.13 7.30 -3.51
N GLY A 108 6.66 6.08 -3.71
CA GLY A 108 5.57 5.53 -2.91
C GLY A 108 5.49 4.02 -2.94
N GLY A 109 4.70 3.50 -2.03
CA GLY A 109 4.45 2.06 -1.91
C GLY A 109 3.06 1.76 -1.36
N VAL A 110 2.60 0.56 -1.64
CA VAL A 110 1.31 0.01 -1.22
C VAL A 110 1.57 -1.07 -0.18
N LEU A 111 0.89 -1.01 0.96
CA LEU A 111 0.96 -2.00 2.03
C LEU A 111 -0.45 -2.47 2.40
N ASN A 112 -0.55 -3.62 3.06
CA ASN A 112 -1.84 -4.22 3.40
C ASN A 112 -2.50 -3.55 4.61
N LEU A 113 -3.83 -3.32 4.52
CA LEU A 113 -4.67 -2.80 5.61
C LEU A 113 -6.00 -3.57 5.68
N PRO A 114 -5.99 -4.92 5.77
CA PRO A 114 -7.18 -5.74 5.54
C PRO A 114 -8.29 -5.58 6.58
N ASN A 115 -7.95 -5.17 7.81
CA ASN A 115 -8.94 -5.06 8.90
C ASN A 115 -9.54 -3.66 9.02
N SER A 116 -8.98 -2.65 8.35
CA SER A 116 -9.30 -1.25 8.59
C SER A 116 -9.67 -0.49 7.32
N ALA A 117 -9.21 -0.93 6.14
CA ALA A 117 -9.47 -0.23 4.90
C ALA A 117 -10.96 -0.30 4.51
N GLU A 118 -11.58 0.86 4.34
CA GLU A 118 -12.93 1.02 3.82
C GLU A 118 -12.96 2.23 2.88
N TYR A 119 -13.23 1.99 1.59
CA TYR A 119 -13.15 3.01 0.56
C TYR A 119 -14.44 3.82 0.45
N GLN A 120 -14.33 4.94 -0.26
CA GLN A 120 -15.44 5.87 -0.46
C GLN A 120 -16.58 5.24 -1.26
N ALA A 121 -17.80 5.59 -0.91
CA ALA A 121 -18.98 5.14 -1.65
C ALA A 121 -18.99 5.76 -3.04
N VAL A 122 -18.99 4.90 -4.05
CA VAL A 122 -19.06 5.25 -5.47
C VAL A 122 -20.19 4.48 -6.13
N THR A 123 -20.95 5.16 -6.94
CA THR A 123 -22.06 4.63 -7.74
C THR A 123 -21.77 4.80 -9.22
N GLN A 124 -22.62 4.27 -10.08
CA GLN A 124 -22.51 4.49 -11.52
C GLN A 124 -22.48 5.99 -11.89
N ALA A 125 -23.26 6.82 -11.20
CA ALA A 125 -23.40 8.24 -11.50
C ALA A 125 -22.10 9.04 -11.31
N ASN A 126 -21.25 8.64 -10.34
CA ASN A 126 -19.98 9.31 -10.05
C ASN A 126 -18.74 8.42 -10.24
N SER A 127 -18.89 7.30 -10.96
CA SER A 127 -17.80 6.38 -11.26
C SER A 127 -16.66 7.05 -12.01
N SER A 128 -16.97 7.95 -12.96
CA SER A 128 -15.98 8.70 -13.75
C SER A 128 -15.13 9.70 -12.94
N GLU A 129 -15.46 9.93 -11.69
CA GLU A 129 -14.68 10.75 -10.74
C GLU A 129 -13.82 9.89 -9.82
N SER A 130 -13.80 8.56 -10.02
CA SER A 130 -13.13 7.62 -9.12
C SER A 130 -12.12 6.72 -9.81
N ILE A 131 -11.15 6.26 -9.04
CA ILE A 131 -10.23 5.19 -9.40
C ILE A 131 -10.31 4.06 -8.36
N SER A 132 -9.90 2.86 -8.75
CA SER A 132 -9.77 1.74 -7.82
C SER A 132 -8.64 1.98 -6.81
N SER A 133 -8.77 1.42 -5.62
CA SER A 133 -7.71 1.36 -4.61
C SER A 133 -6.38 0.83 -5.17
N LEU A 134 -6.42 -0.11 -6.10
CA LEU A 134 -5.21 -0.63 -6.76
C LEU A 134 -4.47 0.43 -7.59
N GLN A 135 -5.17 1.47 -8.07
CA GLN A 135 -4.63 2.46 -9.00
C GLN A 135 -4.06 3.71 -8.33
N VAL A 136 -4.27 3.90 -7.02
CA VAL A 136 -3.88 5.12 -6.32
C VAL A 136 -2.39 5.43 -6.46
N LEU A 137 -1.51 4.44 -6.25
CA LEU A 137 -0.07 4.66 -6.39
C LEU A 137 0.31 5.09 -7.81
N THR A 138 -0.19 4.38 -8.82
CA THR A 138 0.06 4.70 -10.24
C THR A 138 -0.44 6.08 -10.60
N TYR A 139 -1.67 6.43 -10.18
CA TYR A 139 -2.24 7.75 -10.39
C TYR A 139 -1.38 8.84 -9.75
N VAL A 140 -0.96 8.65 -8.51
CA VAL A 140 -0.14 9.62 -7.78
C VAL A 140 1.21 9.82 -8.44
N LEU A 141 1.95 8.74 -8.71
CA LEU A 141 3.28 8.84 -9.31
C LEU A 141 3.26 9.45 -10.72
N THR A 142 2.18 9.24 -11.47
CA THR A 142 2.09 9.76 -12.84
C THR A 142 1.53 11.19 -12.93
N ASN A 143 0.98 11.75 -11.84
CA ASN A 143 0.35 13.08 -11.88
C ASN A 143 0.98 14.13 -10.97
N PHE A 144 1.68 13.73 -9.89
CA PHE A 144 2.18 14.66 -8.87
C PHE A 144 3.70 14.59 -8.73
N ALA A 145 4.31 15.72 -8.34
CA ALA A 145 5.76 15.82 -8.12
C ALA A 145 6.12 15.86 -6.63
N THR A 146 5.22 16.31 -5.77
CA THR A 146 5.47 16.55 -4.35
C THR A 146 4.37 16.00 -3.47
N VAL A 147 4.69 15.78 -2.21
CA VAL A 147 3.72 15.37 -1.18
C VAL A 147 2.58 16.38 -1.04
N ASP A 148 2.84 17.68 -1.16
CA ASP A 148 1.79 18.69 -1.09
C ASP A 148 0.82 18.61 -2.30
N GLU A 149 1.34 18.33 -3.49
CA GLU A 149 0.51 18.06 -4.66
C GLU A 149 -0.35 16.80 -4.48
N VAL A 150 0.22 15.74 -3.88
CA VAL A 150 -0.53 14.51 -3.54
C VAL A 150 -1.69 14.81 -2.60
N LYS A 151 -1.43 15.53 -1.50
CA LYS A 151 -2.46 15.96 -0.54
C LYS A 151 -3.61 16.73 -1.22
N ALA A 152 -3.28 17.65 -2.10
CA ALA A 152 -4.26 18.46 -2.81
C ALA A 152 -5.01 17.66 -3.89
N GLY A 153 -4.31 16.77 -4.60
CA GLY A 153 -4.84 16.01 -5.73
C GLY A 153 -5.80 14.91 -5.31
N LEU A 154 -5.45 14.12 -4.28
CA LEU A 154 -6.31 13.03 -3.81
C LEU A 154 -7.65 13.51 -3.24
N ARG A 155 -7.73 14.76 -2.76
CA ARG A 155 -9.00 15.36 -2.30
C ARG A 155 -9.97 15.70 -3.45
N LYS A 156 -9.52 15.69 -4.70
CA LYS A 156 -10.31 16.04 -5.88
C LYS A 156 -10.95 14.85 -6.57
N ILE A 157 -10.57 13.65 -6.19
CA ILE A 157 -11.08 12.40 -6.76
C ILE A 157 -11.62 11.51 -5.66
N LYS A 158 -12.36 10.50 -6.05
CA LYS A 158 -12.78 9.41 -5.15
C LYS A 158 -11.93 8.17 -5.38
N VAL A 159 -11.76 7.38 -4.32
CA VAL A 159 -11.17 6.04 -4.42
C VAL A 159 -12.22 5.01 -4.05
N ASN A 160 -12.50 4.11 -4.98
CA ASN A 160 -13.50 3.07 -4.84
C ASN A 160 -12.87 1.72 -4.42
N GLY A 161 -13.68 0.88 -3.80
CA GLY A 161 -13.34 -0.49 -3.43
C GLY A 161 -13.75 -1.53 -4.47
N ALA A 162 -13.54 -1.26 -5.75
CA ALA A 162 -13.90 -2.20 -6.80
C ALA A 162 -13.22 -3.55 -6.63
N LYS A 163 -13.95 -4.61 -6.92
CA LYS A 163 -13.41 -5.97 -6.96
C LYS A 163 -12.63 -6.18 -8.25
N ILE A 164 -11.42 -6.70 -8.14
CA ILE A 164 -10.50 -6.89 -9.27
C ILE A 164 -10.44 -8.38 -9.61
N GLY A 165 -10.76 -8.72 -10.86
CA GLY A 165 -10.83 -10.12 -11.32
C GLY A 165 -9.52 -10.88 -11.14
N LEU A 166 -8.38 -10.28 -11.49
CA LEU A 166 -7.05 -10.88 -11.30
C LEU A 166 -6.60 -10.95 -9.82
N TYR A 167 -7.30 -10.25 -8.92
CA TYR A 167 -7.14 -10.34 -7.48
C TYR A 167 -8.22 -11.26 -6.85
N ASN A 168 -8.50 -12.40 -7.51
CA ASN A 168 -9.52 -13.37 -7.11
C ASN A 168 -10.91 -12.74 -6.86
N ASN A 169 -11.26 -11.72 -7.63
CA ASN A 169 -12.50 -10.96 -7.47
C ASN A 169 -12.69 -10.34 -6.07
N ASN A 170 -11.60 -9.96 -5.44
CA ASN A 170 -11.57 -9.25 -4.16
C ASN A 170 -11.21 -7.78 -4.35
N THR A 171 -11.55 -6.96 -3.36
CA THR A 171 -11.07 -5.59 -3.23
C THR A 171 -9.67 -5.59 -2.61
N PRO A 172 -8.66 -4.93 -3.22
CA PRO A 172 -7.38 -4.72 -2.56
C PRO A 172 -7.55 -3.79 -1.35
N LEU A 173 -7.43 -4.34 -0.15
CA LEU A 173 -7.54 -3.60 1.12
C LEU A 173 -6.14 -3.14 1.54
N VAL A 174 -5.82 -1.90 1.19
CA VAL A 174 -4.45 -1.35 1.26
C VAL A 174 -4.45 0.10 1.72
N HIS A 175 -3.28 0.54 2.16
CA HIS A 175 -2.91 1.94 2.38
C HIS A 175 -1.60 2.27 1.67
N TYR A 176 -1.22 3.55 1.67
CA TYR A 176 -0.15 4.04 0.82
C TYR A 176 0.79 4.94 1.61
N THR A 177 2.09 4.84 1.30
CA THR A 177 3.07 5.82 1.74
C THR A 177 3.62 6.59 0.54
N PHE A 178 3.86 7.90 0.73
CA PHE A 178 4.49 8.75 -0.28
C PHE A 178 5.57 9.61 0.35
N HIS A 179 6.67 9.75 -0.37
CA HIS A 179 7.81 10.54 0.03
C HIS A 179 8.30 11.36 -1.16
N ASP A 180 8.67 12.61 -0.96
CA ASP A 180 9.21 13.45 -2.02
C ASP A 180 10.71 13.73 -1.84
N ALA A 181 11.32 14.28 -2.88
CA ALA A 181 12.75 14.62 -2.90
C ALA A 181 13.14 15.70 -1.85
N ASN A 182 12.15 16.41 -1.27
CA ASN A 182 12.37 17.35 -0.18
C ASN A 182 12.36 16.68 1.21
N GLY A 183 12.15 15.35 1.24
CA GLY A 183 12.10 14.55 2.46
C GLY A 183 10.79 14.65 3.24
N LYS A 184 9.71 15.22 2.63
CA LYS A 184 8.36 15.13 3.18
C LYS A 184 7.84 13.71 3.02
N SER A 185 7.11 13.23 4.01
CA SER A 185 6.56 11.89 4.07
C SER A 185 5.13 11.91 4.58
N ILE A 186 4.23 11.16 3.93
CA ILE A 186 2.84 10.99 4.34
C ILE A 186 2.40 9.53 4.23
N VAL A 187 1.39 9.20 5.02
CA VAL A 187 0.58 8.00 4.85
C VAL A 187 -0.81 8.40 4.42
N VAL A 188 -1.36 7.68 3.45
CA VAL A 188 -2.70 7.88 2.90
C VAL A 188 -3.52 6.62 3.16
N GLU A 189 -4.63 6.77 3.84
CA GLU A 189 -5.54 5.70 4.22
C GLU A 189 -6.98 6.07 3.87
N TYR A 190 -7.79 5.04 3.64
CA TYR A 190 -9.23 5.16 3.49
C TYR A 190 -9.87 4.35 4.59
N ILE A 191 -10.42 5.03 5.60
CA ILE A 191 -10.98 4.43 6.83
C ILE A 191 -12.42 4.90 6.97
N LYS A 192 -13.35 3.96 7.15
CA LYS A 192 -14.80 4.26 7.27
C LYS A 192 -15.34 5.11 6.11
N GLY A 193 -14.84 4.86 4.90
CA GLY A 193 -15.26 5.58 3.70
C GLY A 193 -14.66 6.98 3.55
N GLU A 194 -13.69 7.37 4.37
CA GLU A 194 -13.09 8.70 4.36
C GLU A 194 -11.59 8.67 4.05
N LEU A 195 -11.14 9.65 3.28
CA LEU A 195 -9.72 9.88 3.00
C LEU A 195 -9.03 10.48 4.22
N GLN A 196 -8.05 9.77 4.76
CA GLN A 196 -7.15 10.24 5.81
C GLN A 196 -5.74 10.41 5.24
N ILE A 197 -5.13 11.56 5.48
CA ILE A 197 -3.75 11.85 5.08
C ILE A 197 -3.01 12.34 6.31
N THR A 198 -2.06 11.55 6.78
CA THR A 198 -1.28 11.79 8.00
C THR A 198 0.17 12.03 7.64
N ASP A 199 0.77 13.08 8.20
CA ASP A 199 2.23 13.29 8.07
C ASP A 199 2.96 12.14 8.76
N ASN A 200 4.02 11.62 8.11
CA ASN A 200 4.79 10.50 8.62
C ASN A 200 6.15 10.98 9.18
N PRO A 201 6.23 11.31 10.46
CA PRO A 201 7.45 11.81 11.08
C PRO A 201 8.54 10.75 11.23
N THR A 202 8.14 9.46 11.23
CA THR A 202 9.08 8.35 11.39
C THR A 202 9.72 7.92 10.06
N GLY A 203 9.09 8.24 8.94
CA GLY A 203 9.48 7.73 7.63
C GLY A 203 9.24 6.22 7.46
N VAL A 204 8.59 5.56 8.42
CA VAL A 204 8.31 4.12 8.43
C VAL A 204 6.81 3.90 8.35
N MET A 205 6.38 2.87 7.62
CA MET A 205 5.01 2.37 7.59
C MET A 205 5.02 0.85 7.49
N THR A 206 4.10 0.19 8.17
CA THR A 206 3.88 -1.27 8.08
C THR A 206 2.39 -1.53 7.78
N ASN A 207 1.94 -2.78 7.79
CA ASN A 207 0.55 -3.17 7.59
C ASN A 207 -0.35 -2.70 8.76
N ASP A 208 -1.57 -3.27 8.89
CA ASP A 208 -2.46 -3.01 10.04
C ASP A 208 -1.71 -2.94 11.39
N PRO A 209 -2.18 -2.13 12.33
CA PRO A 209 -3.39 -1.29 12.30
C PRO A 209 -3.21 0.03 11.52
N PRO A 210 -4.23 0.93 11.48
CA PRO A 210 -4.09 2.27 10.88
C PRO A 210 -2.88 3.04 11.41
N PHE A 211 -2.33 3.92 10.59
CA PHE A 211 -1.06 4.59 10.89
C PHE A 211 -1.09 5.41 12.19
N GLN A 212 -2.23 6.03 12.51
CA GLN A 212 -2.38 6.76 13.77
C GLN A 212 -2.21 5.87 14.99
N ASP A 213 -2.64 4.60 14.92
CA ASP A 213 -2.46 3.64 16.02
C ASP A 213 -1.00 3.26 16.19
N HIS A 214 -0.23 3.16 15.09
CA HIS A 214 1.21 3.00 15.15
C HIS A 214 1.90 4.17 15.81
N LEU A 215 1.54 5.42 15.46
CA LEU A 215 2.09 6.62 16.09
C LEU A 215 1.77 6.68 17.58
N ASN A 216 0.54 6.35 17.97
CA ASN A 216 0.13 6.30 19.37
C ASN A 216 0.91 5.24 20.14
N ASN A 217 1.14 4.07 19.53
CA ASN A 217 1.88 2.98 20.16
C ASN A 217 3.36 3.32 20.36
N ILE A 218 4.01 3.98 19.39
CA ILE A 218 5.41 4.43 19.54
C ILE A 218 5.56 5.34 20.76
N GLY A 219 4.60 6.22 21.05
CA GLY A 219 4.60 7.09 22.22
C GLY A 219 4.68 6.35 23.56
N ASN A 220 4.42 5.05 23.60
CA ASN A 220 4.57 4.22 24.80
C ASN A 220 6.01 3.77 25.06
N TYR A 221 6.92 3.98 24.10
CA TYR A 221 8.32 3.50 24.15
C TYR A 221 9.35 4.63 24.11
N VAL A 222 8.91 5.90 24.05
CA VAL A 222 9.79 7.09 23.95
C VAL A 222 9.71 7.95 25.21
#